data_3a4119e00e30021c4d97f050fda36284
#
_entry.id   3a4119e00e30021c4d97f050fda36284
#
_cell.length_a   1.000
_cell.length_b   1.000
_cell.length_c   1.000
_cell.angle_alpha   90.00
_cell.angle_beta   90.00
_cell.angle_gamma   90.00
#
_symmetry.space_group_name_H-M   'P 1'
#
loop_
_entity.id
_entity.type
_entity.pdbx_description
1 polymer ?
#
loop_
_entity_poly.entity_id
_entity_poly.type
_entity_poly.pdbx_seq_one_letter_code
_entity_poly.pdbx_strand_id
1 'polypeptide(L)'
;MPRTGQRQYRSRRGARQQGAGPMAHSVVEPGRGPSTGLAEPAAEARGVPADLDLSRVPAHVACVMDGNGRWASQRGLPRTEGHAAGEVALFDVVEGALEIGVKWLTMYAFSTENWRRPPDEVRYLMNFNESLLLRRRDELHAMGVRVRFAGRRDWRIPRRVLRRMDETVAMTCDNDRMTLTLAFNYGGRAEIVDAVRQLVAEGVAPERVDERAIRRHLYFPDMPDPDLVVRTSGEFRISNFLLWEIAYSELVFANDLWPDVRRQHLFEAVLEYQHRHRRYGGIDQ
;
A
#
# COMPACT_ATOMS: atom_id res chain seq x y z
N MET A 1 -3.08 -19.36 61.99
CA MET A 1 -4.01 -20.32 62.64
C MET A 1 -5.38 -20.17 62.02
N PRO A 2 -6.13 -21.25 61.82
CA PRO A 2 -6.06 -22.15 60.64
C PRO A 2 -7.44 -22.42 60.03
N ARG A 3 -7.53 -23.11 58.88
CA ARG A 3 -8.22 -24.41 58.62
C ARG A 3 -8.61 -24.50 57.13
N THR A 4 -7.91 -25.31 56.39
CA THR A 4 -8.15 -26.70 55.89
C THR A 4 -9.58 -27.04 55.45
N GLY A 5 -9.67 -27.55 54.25
CA GLY A 5 -10.86 -28.22 53.71
C GLY A 5 -10.58 -28.92 52.40
N GLN A 6 -9.87 -30.05 52.45
CA GLN A 6 -9.80 -31.05 51.39
C GLN A 6 -11.14 -31.78 51.28
N ARG A 7 -11.65 -32.06 50.07
CA ARG A 7 -12.56 -33.19 49.83
C ARG A 7 -12.10 -33.96 48.61
N GLN A 8 -11.62 -35.16 48.89
CA GLN A 8 -11.51 -36.28 47.94
C GLN A 8 -12.89 -36.79 47.59
N TYR A 9 -13.07 -37.26 46.34
CA TYR A 9 -14.09 -38.30 46.05
C TYR A 9 -13.57 -39.27 44.97
N ARG A 10 -13.57 -40.47 45.37
CA ARG A 10 -13.37 -41.84 44.95
C ARG A 10 -13.70 -42.20 43.47
N SER A 11 -12.83 -43.09 43.03
CA SER A 11 -12.94 -44.05 41.91
C SER A 11 -14.16 -45.01 42.00
N ARG A 12 -14.71 -45.32 40.82
CA ARG A 12 -15.35 -46.65 40.62
C ARG A 12 -14.90 -47.25 39.28
N ARG A 13 -14.33 -48.47 39.41
CA ARG A 13 -14.02 -49.42 38.35
C ARG A 13 -15.29 -50.15 37.94
N GLY A 14 -15.31 -50.65 36.68
CA GLY A 14 -15.92 -51.93 36.36
C GLY A 14 -16.89 -51.91 35.21
N ALA A 15 -16.57 -52.43 34.03
CA ALA A 15 -17.00 -53.70 33.50
C ALA A 15 -16.65 -53.85 32.01
N ARG A 16 -16.15 -55.04 31.69
CA ARG A 16 -15.82 -55.57 30.33
C ARG A 16 -17.07 -55.97 29.57
N GLN A 17 -17.01 -55.94 28.25
CA GLN A 17 -17.42 -56.99 27.27
C GLN A 17 -17.20 -56.42 25.84
N GLN A 18 -16.29 -56.99 25.05
CA GLN A 18 -16.32 -58.07 24.10
C GLN A 18 -17.13 -57.76 22.80
N GLY A 19 -16.37 -57.60 21.68
CA GLY A 19 -16.61 -58.29 20.42
C GLY A 19 -17.41 -57.56 19.37
N ALA A 20 -16.75 -57.12 18.30
CA ALA A 20 -17.22 -57.29 16.92
C ALA A 20 -16.12 -56.84 15.91
N GLY A 21 -16.02 -57.51 14.84
CA GLY A 21 -14.94 -57.58 13.86
C GLY A 21 -14.73 -56.35 12.95
N PRO A 22 -13.79 -56.43 11.99
CA PRO A 22 -13.26 -55.30 11.26
C PRO A 22 -14.21 -54.81 10.18
N MET A 23 -14.64 -53.55 10.29
CA MET A 23 -15.29 -52.85 9.19
C MET A 23 -14.26 -52.07 8.38
N ALA A 24 -14.37 -52.24 7.08
CA ALA A 24 -13.52 -51.63 6.04
C ALA A 24 -13.52 -50.10 6.18
N HIS A 25 -12.33 -49.52 6.27
CA HIS A 25 -12.13 -48.09 6.12
C HIS A 25 -12.28 -47.71 4.64
N SER A 26 -13.43 -47.15 4.27
CA SER A 26 -13.54 -46.36 3.05
C SER A 26 -12.82 -45.04 3.29
N VAL A 27 -11.74 -44.85 2.54
CA VAL A 27 -11.03 -43.58 2.44
C VAL A 27 -11.96 -42.60 1.75
N VAL A 28 -12.53 -41.66 2.52
CA VAL A 28 -13.24 -40.49 2.00
C VAL A 28 -12.16 -39.50 1.58
N GLU A 29 -11.99 -39.32 0.28
CA GLU A 29 -11.21 -38.21 -0.26
C GLU A 29 -11.78 -36.91 0.26
N PRO A 30 -10.93 -35.91 0.66
CA PRO A 30 -11.42 -34.60 1.04
C PRO A 30 -12.01 -33.93 -0.20
N GLY A 31 -13.35 -33.80 -0.20
CA GLY A 31 -14.09 -33.08 -1.22
C GLY A 31 -13.51 -31.68 -1.39
N ARG A 32 -13.17 -31.33 -2.64
CA ARG A 32 -12.92 -29.96 -3.06
C ARG A 32 -14.12 -29.13 -2.63
N GLY A 33 -13.90 -28.24 -1.66
CA GLY A 33 -14.85 -27.17 -1.32
C GLY A 33 -15.12 -26.32 -2.58
N PRO A 34 -16.30 -25.69 -2.68
CA PRO A 34 -16.59 -24.85 -3.82
C PRO A 34 -15.54 -23.73 -3.89
N SER A 35 -14.78 -23.73 -4.96
CA SER A 35 -13.98 -22.56 -5.35
C SER A 35 -15.01 -21.44 -5.54
N THR A 36 -15.03 -20.49 -4.63
CA THR A 36 -15.66 -19.20 -4.88
C THR A 36 -14.87 -18.57 -6.03
N GLY A 37 -15.34 -18.84 -7.24
CA GLY A 37 -14.87 -18.19 -8.44
C GLY A 37 -15.21 -16.71 -8.31
N LEU A 38 -14.26 -15.92 -7.82
CA LEU A 38 -14.17 -14.54 -8.20
C LEU A 38 -13.93 -14.59 -9.71
N ALA A 39 -14.97 -14.27 -10.49
CA ALA A 39 -14.82 -14.11 -11.93
C ALA A 39 -13.65 -13.14 -12.14
N GLU A 40 -12.58 -13.62 -12.77
CA GLU A 40 -11.55 -12.73 -13.27
C GLU A 40 -12.28 -11.73 -14.17
N PRO A 41 -12.10 -10.40 -13.97
CA PRO A 41 -12.63 -9.43 -14.91
C PRO A 41 -12.07 -9.80 -16.29
N ALA A 42 -12.94 -9.78 -17.29
CA ALA A 42 -12.64 -10.14 -18.67
C ALA A 42 -11.25 -9.63 -19.06
N ALA A 43 -10.48 -10.46 -19.75
CA ALA A 43 -9.14 -10.13 -20.27
C ALA A 43 -9.27 -9.07 -21.37
N GLU A 44 -9.71 -7.86 -21.01
CA GLU A 44 -9.73 -6.70 -21.88
C GLU A 44 -8.30 -6.20 -22.04
N ALA A 45 -7.91 -6.09 -23.30
CA ALA A 45 -6.70 -5.52 -23.88
C ALA A 45 -5.64 -5.04 -22.85
N ARG A 46 -4.66 -5.89 -22.51
CA ARG A 46 -3.52 -5.56 -21.62
C ARG A 46 -2.47 -4.66 -22.30
N GLY A 47 -2.80 -4.00 -23.39
CA GLY A 47 -1.88 -3.18 -24.17
C GLY A 47 -1.95 -1.69 -23.79
N VAL A 48 -0.81 -1.01 -23.96
CA VAL A 48 -0.73 0.47 -23.88
C VAL A 48 -1.67 1.05 -24.96
N PRO A 49 -2.55 2.01 -24.62
CA PRO A 49 -3.40 2.67 -25.61
C PRO A 49 -2.59 3.30 -26.74
N ALA A 50 -3.07 3.19 -27.98
CA ALA A 50 -2.36 3.69 -29.16
C ALA A 50 -2.22 5.22 -29.20
N ASP A 51 -3.09 5.94 -28.50
CA ASP A 51 -3.12 7.39 -28.35
C ASP A 51 -2.30 7.92 -27.17
N LEU A 52 -1.71 7.03 -26.35
CA LEU A 52 -0.81 7.41 -25.27
C LEU A 52 0.58 7.72 -25.81
N ASP A 53 1.01 8.97 -25.70
CA ASP A 53 2.33 9.44 -26.12
C ASP A 53 3.39 9.09 -25.06
N LEU A 54 4.21 8.07 -25.33
CA LEU A 54 5.25 7.61 -24.41
C LEU A 54 6.37 8.64 -24.19
N SER A 55 6.50 9.67 -25.03
CA SER A 55 7.46 10.76 -24.83
C SER A 55 6.99 11.81 -23.82
N ARG A 56 5.70 11.80 -23.48
CA ARG A 56 5.03 12.75 -22.57
C ARG A 56 4.47 12.10 -21.30
N VAL A 57 4.99 10.94 -20.93
CA VAL A 57 4.60 10.26 -19.69
C VAL A 57 5.10 11.07 -18.48
N PRO A 58 4.30 11.25 -17.43
CA PRO A 58 4.74 11.88 -16.19
C PRO A 58 5.94 11.12 -15.61
N ALA A 59 7.00 11.85 -15.24
CA ALA A 59 8.19 11.23 -14.64
C ALA A 59 7.86 10.63 -13.26
N HIS A 60 6.97 11.27 -12.50
CA HIS A 60 6.52 10.83 -11.19
C HIS A 60 4.99 10.82 -11.09
N VAL A 61 4.43 9.65 -10.79
CA VAL A 61 3.01 9.45 -10.49
C VAL A 61 2.84 9.11 -9.02
N ALA A 62 1.88 9.74 -8.34
CA ALA A 62 1.52 9.44 -6.97
C ALA A 62 0.07 8.97 -6.88
N CYS A 63 -0.22 7.90 -6.11
CA CYS A 63 -1.53 7.28 -6.03
C CYS A 63 -2.07 7.22 -4.60
N VAL A 64 -3.30 7.70 -4.41
CA VAL A 64 -4.08 7.50 -3.19
C VAL A 64 -5.02 6.33 -3.42
N MET A 65 -4.67 5.17 -2.85
CA MET A 65 -5.37 3.89 -2.98
C MET A 65 -6.60 3.83 -2.08
N ASP A 66 -7.66 4.54 -2.46
CA ASP A 66 -8.89 4.62 -1.66
C ASP A 66 -9.98 3.69 -2.19
N GLY A 67 -10.86 3.23 -1.29
CA GLY A 67 -12.03 2.43 -1.63
C GLY A 67 -12.01 0.97 -1.16
N ASN A 68 -10.90 0.45 -0.64
CA ASN A 68 -10.79 -0.96 -0.20
C ASN A 68 -11.94 -1.39 0.72
N GLY A 69 -12.24 -0.58 1.75
CA GLY A 69 -13.31 -0.90 2.70
C GLY A 69 -14.71 -0.82 2.10
N ARG A 70 -14.96 0.14 1.19
CA ARG A 70 -16.25 0.27 0.47
C ARG A 70 -16.46 -0.90 -0.48
N TRP A 71 -15.42 -1.29 -1.20
CA TRP A 71 -15.43 -2.44 -2.11
C TRP A 71 -15.85 -3.73 -1.38
N ALA A 72 -15.25 -4.01 -0.22
CA ALA A 72 -15.61 -5.15 0.61
C ALA A 72 -17.06 -5.06 1.11
N SER A 73 -17.46 -3.89 1.64
CA SER A 73 -18.83 -3.69 2.17
C SER A 73 -19.90 -3.86 1.10
N GLN A 74 -19.68 -3.40 -0.13
CA GLN A 74 -20.61 -3.59 -1.25
C GLN A 74 -20.81 -5.08 -1.63
N ARG A 75 -19.85 -5.93 -1.27
CA ARG A 75 -19.84 -7.37 -1.55
C ARG A 75 -20.20 -8.22 -0.32
N GLY A 76 -20.60 -7.58 0.80
CA GLY A 76 -20.87 -8.29 2.05
C GLY A 76 -19.64 -8.95 2.68
N LEU A 77 -18.42 -8.50 2.31
CA LEU A 77 -17.17 -9.06 2.77
C LEU A 77 -16.59 -8.25 3.95
N PRO A 78 -15.77 -8.86 4.80
CA PRO A 78 -14.95 -8.14 5.77
C PRO A 78 -14.05 -7.11 5.10
N ARG A 79 -13.83 -5.96 5.75
CA ARG A 79 -12.95 -4.88 5.21
C ARG A 79 -11.54 -5.37 4.85
N THR A 80 -11.06 -6.39 5.53
CA THR A 80 -9.78 -7.05 5.30
C THR A 80 -9.65 -7.65 3.90
N GLU A 81 -10.73 -8.20 3.35
CA GLU A 81 -10.75 -8.76 1.99
C GLU A 81 -10.56 -7.68 0.92
N GLY A 82 -11.06 -6.46 1.16
CA GLY A 82 -10.81 -5.33 0.28
C GLY A 82 -9.32 -4.96 0.21
N HIS A 83 -8.59 -5.06 1.32
CA HIS A 83 -7.13 -4.83 1.32
C HIS A 83 -6.38 -5.94 0.60
N ALA A 84 -6.81 -7.20 0.76
CA ALA A 84 -6.23 -8.33 0.03
C ALA A 84 -6.45 -8.22 -1.49
N ALA A 85 -7.66 -7.85 -1.92
CA ALA A 85 -7.97 -7.60 -3.33
C ALA A 85 -7.19 -6.39 -3.89
N GLY A 86 -6.97 -5.36 -3.05
CA GLY A 86 -6.17 -4.18 -3.41
C GLY A 86 -4.70 -4.47 -3.69
N GLU A 87 -4.15 -5.62 -3.24
CA GLU A 87 -2.80 -6.07 -3.60
C GLU A 87 -2.67 -6.31 -5.11
N VAL A 88 -3.67 -6.97 -5.71
CA VAL A 88 -3.68 -7.26 -7.16
C VAL A 88 -3.66 -5.95 -7.95
N ALA A 89 -4.47 -4.98 -7.55
CA ALA A 89 -4.50 -3.66 -8.18
C ALA A 89 -3.15 -2.93 -8.06
N LEU A 90 -2.50 -3.00 -6.89
CA LEU A 90 -1.20 -2.39 -6.67
C LEU A 90 -0.15 -2.91 -7.67
N PHE A 91 -0.06 -4.23 -7.82
CA PHE A 91 0.95 -4.83 -8.69
C PHE A 91 0.65 -4.63 -10.16
N ASP A 92 -0.60 -4.67 -10.58
CA ASP A 92 -0.98 -4.37 -11.96
C ASP A 92 -0.69 -2.90 -12.33
N VAL A 93 -0.89 -1.96 -11.40
CA VAL A 93 -0.50 -0.54 -11.59
C VAL A 93 1.03 -0.38 -11.62
N VAL A 94 1.79 -1.09 -10.79
CA VAL A 94 3.27 -1.10 -10.82
C VAL A 94 3.78 -1.59 -12.17
N GLU A 95 3.25 -2.71 -12.67
CA GLU A 95 3.60 -3.25 -13.99
C GLU A 95 3.23 -2.26 -15.10
N GLY A 96 2.02 -1.67 -15.06
CA GLY A 96 1.60 -0.66 -16.04
C GLY A 96 2.49 0.58 -16.02
N ALA A 97 2.91 1.06 -14.85
CA ALA A 97 3.82 2.18 -14.71
C ALA A 97 5.19 1.88 -15.34
N LEU A 98 5.72 0.66 -15.14
CA LEU A 98 6.94 0.18 -15.78
C LEU A 98 6.81 0.09 -17.30
N GLU A 99 5.65 -0.37 -17.78
CA GLU A 99 5.35 -0.55 -19.21
C GLU A 99 5.38 0.76 -19.97
N ILE A 100 4.82 1.83 -19.41
CA ILE A 100 4.81 3.16 -20.03
C ILE A 100 6.05 4.02 -19.68
N GLY A 101 6.97 3.51 -18.84
CA GLY A 101 8.25 4.17 -18.56
C GLY A 101 8.24 5.21 -17.45
N VAL A 102 7.24 5.20 -16.55
CA VAL A 102 7.23 6.01 -15.32
C VAL A 102 8.49 5.72 -14.50
N LYS A 103 9.17 6.76 -14.02
CA LYS A 103 10.42 6.63 -13.25
C LYS A 103 10.23 6.60 -11.76
N TRP A 104 9.20 7.27 -11.26
CA TRP A 104 8.86 7.34 -9.85
C TRP A 104 7.36 7.04 -9.65
N LEU A 105 7.06 6.11 -8.77
CA LEU A 105 5.69 5.78 -8.40
C LEU A 105 5.57 5.85 -6.88
N THR A 106 4.71 6.73 -6.35
CA THR A 106 4.49 6.84 -4.90
C THR A 106 3.08 6.37 -4.56
N MET A 107 2.98 5.38 -3.67
CA MET A 107 1.71 4.77 -3.27
C MET A 107 1.40 5.06 -1.80
N TYR A 108 0.20 5.59 -1.49
CA TYR A 108 -0.21 5.90 -0.13
C TYR A 108 -0.69 4.63 0.59
N ALA A 109 0.25 3.90 1.21
CA ALA A 109 -0.02 2.59 1.80
C ALA A 109 -0.64 2.66 3.21
N PHE A 110 -0.17 3.57 4.08
CA PHE A 110 -0.69 3.73 5.45
C PHE A 110 -0.47 5.15 5.97
N SER A 111 -1.56 5.89 6.22
CA SER A 111 -1.47 7.26 6.73
C SER A 111 -1.31 7.31 8.25
N THR A 112 -0.79 8.45 8.75
CA THR A 112 -0.76 8.73 10.21
C THR A 112 -2.14 8.73 10.84
N GLU A 113 -3.19 9.03 10.09
CA GLU A 113 -4.58 9.01 10.55
C GLU A 113 -5.14 7.59 10.69
N ASN A 114 -4.58 6.61 9.98
CA ASN A 114 -5.03 5.21 10.03
C ASN A 114 -4.83 4.57 11.40
N TRP A 115 -3.94 5.10 12.24
CA TRP A 115 -3.80 4.66 13.64
C TRP A 115 -5.07 4.86 14.49
N ARG A 116 -6.02 5.69 14.02
CA ARG A 116 -7.32 5.90 14.69
C ARG A 116 -8.37 4.85 14.34
N ARG A 117 -8.05 3.94 13.42
CA ARG A 117 -8.94 2.82 13.06
C ARG A 117 -9.06 1.83 14.22
N PRO A 118 -10.07 0.95 14.21
CA PRO A 118 -10.19 -0.11 15.22
C PRO A 118 -8.87 -0.90 15.37
N PRO A 119 -8.46 -1.24 16.61
CA PRO A 119 -7.17 -1.90 16.84
C PRO A 119 -6.96 -3.20 16.04
N ASP A 120 -8.04 -3.95 15.81
CA ASP A 120 -7.98 -5.20 15.04
C ASP A 120 -7.72 -4.95 13.55
N GLU A 121 -8.30 -3.89 12.97
CA GLU A 121 -8.01 -3.46 11.60
C GLU A 121 -6.56 -3.00 11.48
N VAL A 122 -6.06 -2.21 12.44
CA VAL A 122 -4.66 -1.77 12.44
C VAL A 122 -3.70 -2.96 12.54
N ARG A 123 -3.99 -3.92 13.44
CA ARG A 123 -3.18 -5.14 13.57
C ARG A 123 -3.17 -5.96 12.28
N TYR A 124 -4.32 -6.10 11.66
CA TYR A 124 -4.43 -6.76 10.35
C TYR A 124 -3.56 -6.06 9.30
N LEU A 125 -3.66 -4.73 9.18
CA LEU A 125 -2.88 -3.96 8.20
C LEU A 125 -1.37 -4.10 8.43
N MET A 126 -0.90 -4.13 9.67
CA MET A 126 0.52 -4.35 9.97
C MET A 126 0.97 -5.74 9.53
N ASN A 127 0.18 -6.79 9.80
CA ASN A 127 0.47 -8.17 9.40
C ASN A 127 0.39 -8.31 7.86
N PHE A 128 -0.60 -7.70 7.24
CA PHE A 128 -0.78 -7.70 5.79
C PHE A 128 0.43 -7.08 5.08
N ASN A 129 0.89 -5.90 5.51
CA ASN A 129 2.04 -5.24 4.93
C ASN A 129 3.33 -6.07 5.10
N GLU A 130 3.55 -6.68 6.30
CA GLU A 130 4.68 -7.59 6.50
C GLU A 130 4.65 -8.76 5.52
N SER A 131 3.49 -9.41 5.40
CA SER A 131 3.27 -10.55 4.51
C SER A 131 3.41 -10.16 3.03
N LEU A 132 2.90 -8.99 2.64
CA LEU A 132 3.04 -8.43 1.30
C LEU A 132 4.51 -8.29 0.90
N LEU A 133 5.32 -7.64 1.76
CA LEU A 133 6.74 -7.47 1.51
C LEU A 133 7.47 -8.81 1.38
N LEU A 134 7.12 -9.82 2.20
CA LEU A 134 7.71 -11.15 2.10
C LEU A 134 7.38 -11.85 0.78
N ARG A 135 6.15 -11.73 0.29
CA ARG A 135 5.72 -12.41 -0.93
C ARG A 135 6.19 -11.74 -2.21
N ARG A 136 6.32 -10.41 -2.19
CA ARG A 136 6.43 -9.60 -3.41
C ARG A 136 7.77 -8.91 -3.63
N ARG A 137 8.65 -8.88 -2.62
CA ARG A 137 9.94 -8.20 -2.75
C ARG A 137 10.83 -8.80 -3.84
N ASP A 138 10.83 -10.14 -3.96
CA ASP A 138 11.63 -10.84 -4.96
C ASP A 138 11.13 -10.54 -6.38
N GLU A 139 9.81 -10.43 -6.56
CA GLU A 139 9.17 -10.02 -7.80
C GLU A 139 9.52 -8.56 -8.17
N LEU A 140 9.41 -7.63 -7.21
CA LEU A 140 9.81 -6.24 -7.41
C LEU A 140 11.29 -6.11 -7.76
N HIS A 141 12.15 -6.90 -7.11
CA HIS A 141 13.58 -6.94 -7.42
C HIS A 141 13.82 -7.49 -8.84
N ALA A 142 13.16 -8.57 -9.22
CA ALA A 142 13.26 -9.15 -10.57
C ALA A 142 12.78 -8.17 -11.67
N MET A 143 11.78 -7.34 -11.38
CA MET A 143 11.32 -6.27 -12.27
C MET A 143 12.27 -5.08 -12.35
N GLY A 144 13.34 -5.02 -11.55
CA GLY A 144 14.26 -3.89 -11.49
C GLY A 144 13.70 -2.67 -10.75
N VAL A 145 12.72 -2.87 -9.85
CA VAL A 145 12.09 -1.82 -9.05
C VAL A 145 12.88 -1.58 -7.77
N ARG A 146 13.32 -0.33 -7.53
CA ARG A 146 13.87 0.13 -6.26
C ARG A 146 12.73 0.48 -5.31
N VAL A 147 12.68 -0.14 -4.13
CA VAL A 147 11.65 0.13 -3.12
C VAL A 147 12.16 1.08 -2.05
N ARG A 148 11.35 2.09 -1.70
CA ARG A 148 11.60 3.04 -0.62
C ARG A 148 10.37 3.19 0.27
N PHE A 149 10.55 3.66 1.51
CA PHE A 149 9.45 3.89 2.45
C PHE A 149 9.51 5.31 3.02
N ALA A 150 8.55 6.16 2.63
CA ALA A 150 8.38 7.50 3.19
C ALA A 150 7.50 7.45 4.43
N GLY A 151 7.91 8.11 5.51
CA GLY A 151 7.11 8.25 6.72
C GLY A 151 7.90 7.99 8.01
N ARG A 152 7.23 8.20 9.14
CA ARG A 152 7.84 8.07 10.46
C ARG A 152 8.08 6.60 10.81
N ARG A 153 9.28 6.31 11.28
CA ARG A 153 9.69 4.98 11.78
C ARG A 153 9.64 4.98 13.32
N ASP A 154 8.45 5.07 13.87
CA ASP A 154 8.25 5.16 15.32
C ASP A 154 7.83 3.82 15.96
N TRP A 155 7.70 3.83 17.30
CA TRP A 155 7.42 2.64 18.13
C TRP A 155 6.08 1.96 17.82
N ARG A 156 5.15 2.62 17.15
CA ARG A 156 3.83 2.05 16.77
C ARG A 156 3.96 0.99 15.70
N ILE A 157 5.01 1.09 14.86
CA ILE A 157 5.26 0.07 13.83
C ILE A 157 5.96 -1.12 14.47
N PRO A 158 5.43 -2.34 14.37
CA PRO A 158 6.09 -3.53 14.90
C PRO A 158 7.50 -3.71 14.33
N ARG A 159 8.47 -4.05 15.19
CA ARG A 159 9.88 -4.23 14.79
C ARG A 159 10.06 -5.21 13.63
N ARG A 160 9.19 -6.25 13.54
CA ARG A 160 9.22 -7.20 12.42
C ARG A 160 8.89 -6.53 11.09
N VAL A 161 7.91 -5.61 11.05
CA VAL A 161 7.56 -4.84 9.85
C VAL A 161 8.73 -3.95 9.44
N LEU A 162 9.31 -3.18 10.37
CA LEU A 162 10.48 -2.34 10.12
C LEU A 162 11.64 -3.15 9.53
N ARG A 163 11.92 -4.34 10.09
CA ARG A 163 12.97 -5.23 9.56
C ARG A 163 12.68 -5.66 8.12
N ARG A 164 11.43 -6.02 7.78
CA ARG A 164 11.07 -6.40 6.40
C ARG A 164 11.19 -5.23 5.42
N MET A 165 10.84 -4.02 5.88
CA MET A 165 11.07 -2.81 5.11
C MET A 165 12.57 -2.63 4.83
N ASP A 166 13.44 -2.75 5.84
CA ASP A 166 14.89 -2.61 5.68
C ASP A 166 15.48 -3.69 4.76
N GLU A 167 15.07 -4.94 4.92
CA GLU A 167 15.47 -6.04 4.03
C GLU A 167 15.08 -5.78 2.58
N THR A 168 13.85 -5.28 2.34
CA THR A 168 13.36 -4.96 1.00
C THR A 168 14.13 -3.79 0.39
N VAL A 169 14.38 -2.72 1.15
CA VAL A 169 15.18 -1.57 0.70
C VAL A 169 16.60 -2.03 0.34
N ALA A 170 17.26 -2.80 1.21
CA ALA A 170 18.60 -3.29 0.97
C ALA A 170 18.69 -4.19 -0.27
N MET A 171 17.70 -5.08 -0.47
CA MET A 171 17.65 -5.99 -1.61
C MET A 171 17.50 -5.26 -2.94
N THR A 172 16.75 -4.14 -2.95
CA THR A 172 16.37 -3.44 -4.18
C THR A 172 17.14 -2.16 -4.44
N CYS A 173 18.15 -1.83 -3.59
CA CYS A 173 18.83 -0.52 -3.60
C CYS A 173 19.54 -0.19 -4.93
N ASP A 174 20.02 -1.20 -5.65
CA ASP A 174 20.75 -1.04 -6.91
C ASP A 174 19.85 -1.10 -8.16
N ASN A 175 18.54 -1.30 -7.97
CA ASN A 175 17.59 -1.30 -9.07
C ASN A 175 17.35 0.14 -9.58
N ASP A 176 17.13 0.28 -10.88
CA ASP A 176 17.11 1.60 -11.56
C ASP A 176 15.97 1.78 -12.60
N ARG A 177 15.16 0.73 -12.85
CA ARG A 177 14.07 0.84 -13.83
C ARG A 177 12.99 1.82 -13.38
N MET A 178 12.57 1.71 -12.11
CA MET A 178 11.60 2.58 -11.46
C MET A 178 11.84 2.61 -9.95
N THR A 179 11.62 3.74 -9.31
CA THR A 179 11.57 3.84 -7.84
C THR A 179 10.11 3.79 -7.37
N LEU A 180 9.77 2.75 -6.60
CA LEU A 180 8.48 2.62 -5.91
C LEU A 180 8.62 3.12 -4.47
N THR A 181 7.99 4.24 -4.15
CA THR A 181 7.93 4.79 -2.79
C THR A 181 6.60 4.40 -2.14
N LEU A 182 6.66 3.63 -1.05
CA LEU A 182 5.50 3.32 -0.24
C LEU A 182 5.41 4.34 0.90
N ALA A 183 4.43 5.25 0.86
CA ALA A 183 4.16 6.19 1.94
C ALA A 183 3.47 5.43 3.09
N PHE A 184 4.26 5.08 4.13
CA PHE A 184 3.85 4.23 5.23
C PHE A 184 4.06 4.93 6.58
N ASN A 185 3.03 4.98 7.41
CA ASN A 185 2.99 5.85 8.61
C ASN A 185 3.31 7.30 8.23
N TYR A 186 2.77 7.71 7.09
CA TYR A 186 3.06 8.97 6.43
C TYR A 186 1.93 9.99 6.63
N GLY A 187 2.29 11.26 6.64
CA GLY A 187 1.39 12.40 6.56
C GLY A 187 2.20 13.67 6.28
N GLY A 188 1.83 14.44 5.26
CA GLY A 188 2.58 15.60 4.80
C GLY A 188 2.76 16.69 5.86
N ARG A 189 1.75 16.90 6.73
CA ARG A 189 1.92 17.81 7.88
C ARG A 189 2.98 17.33 8.85
N ALA A 190 3.07 16.00 9.06
CA ALA A 190 4.08 15.42 9.94
C ALA A 190 5.47 15.53 9.33
N GLU A 191 5.60 15.30 8.03
CA GLU A 191 6.84 15.46 7.28
C GLU A 191 7.39 16.89 7.35
N ILE A 192 6.55 17.89 7.08
CA ILE A 192 6.93 19.31 7.18
C ILE A 192 7.39 19.65 8.61
N VAL A 193 6.65 19.19 9.63
CA VAL A 193 7.05 19.40 11.04
C VAL A 193 8.38 18.74 11.35
N ASP A 194 8.64 17.54 10.82
CA ASP A 194 9.92 16.84 11.04
C ASP A 194 11.07 17.55 10.31
N ALA A 195 10.85 18.06 9.10
CA ALA A 195 11.81 18.89 8.37
C ALA A 195 12.17 20.16 9.16
N VAL A 196 11.16 20.89 9.66
CA VAL A 196 11.38 22.07 10.50
C VAL A 196 12.14 21.75 11.78
N ARG A 197 11.82 20.62 12.44
CA ARG A 197 12.57 20.18 13.66
C ARG A 197 14.04 19.91 13.36
N GLN A 198 14.36 19.31 12.23
CA GLN A 198 15.74 19.08 11.81
C GLN A 198 16.47 20.42 11.58
N LEU A 199 15.86 21.36 10.85
CA LEU A 199 16.42 22.71 10.66
C LEU A 199 16.72 23.42 11.99
N VAL A 200 15.79 23.34 12.95
CA VAL A 200 15.98 23.91 14.30
C VAL A 200 17.10 23.19 15.06
N ALA A 201 17.16 21.85 14.99
CA ALA A 201 18.19 21.08 15.64
C ALA A 201 19.60 21.34 15.08
N GLU A 202 19.71 21.64 13.79
CA GLU A 202 20.94 22.03 13.10
C GLU A 202 21.35 23.50 13.37
N GLY A 203 20.50 24.27 14.04
CA GLY A 203 20.75 25.68 14.33
C GLY A 203 20.72 26.57 13.09
N VAL A 204 19.91 26.21 12.08
CA VAL A 204 19.78 27.00 10.86
C VAL A 204 19.14 28.35 11.19
N ALA A 205 19.84 29.44 10.85
CA ALA A 205 19.34 30.80 11.09
C ALA A 205 18.05 31.07 10.31
N PRO A 206 17.06 31.80 10.88
CA PRO A 206 15.75 32.01 10.24
C PRO A 206 15.84 32.56 8.80
N GLU A 207 16.83 33.41 8.52
CA GLU A 207 17.06 34.03 7.21
C GLU A 207 17.55 33.02 6.15
N ARG A 208 17.98 31.84 6.59
CA ARG A 208 18.43 30.75 5.74
C ARG A 208 17.38 29.67 5.56
N VAL A 209 16.22 29.80 6.19
CA VAL A 209 15.07 28.90 6.02
C VAL A 209 14.28 29.36 4.79
N ASP A 210 14.57 28.73 3.65
CA ASP A 210 13.87 28.88 2.38
C ASP A 210 13.24 27.56 1.93
N GLU A 211 12.54 27.54 0.80
CA GLU A 211 11.91 26.34 0.25
C GLU A 211 12.93 25.24 -0.01
N ARG A 212 14.15 25.58 -0.42
CA ARG A 212 15.24 24.64 -0.66
C ARG A 212 15.74 24.02 0.65
N ALA A 213 15.78 24.82 1.73
CA ALA A 213 16.14 24.33 3.05
C ALA A 213 15.12 23.31 3.55
N ILE A 214 13.82 23.59 3.42
CA ILE A 214 12.75 22.65 3.77
C ILE A 214 12.86 21.39 2.89
N ARG A 215 12.97 21.55 1.57
CA ARG A 215 13.08 20.43 0.63
C ARG A 215 14.18 19.44 1.00
N ARG A 216 15.37 19.94 1.39
CA ARG A 216 16.51 19.10 1.80
C ARG A 216 16.25 18.27 3.05
N HIS A 217 15.23 18.60 3.84
CA HIS A 217 14.88 17.94 5.09
C HIS A 217 13.59 17.14 5.00
N LEU A 218 12.93 17.08 3.83
CA LEU A 218 11.84 16.12 3.58
C LEU A 218 12.40 14.68 3.62
N TYR A 219 11.51 13.71 3.72
CA TYR A 219 11.93 12.30 3.85
C TYR A 219 12.77 11.82 2.66
N PHE A 220 12.50 12.32 1.46
CA PHE A 220 13.27 12.02 0.26
C PHE A 220 13.57 13.29 -0.56
N PRO A 221 14.63 14.03 -0.22
CA PRO A 221 14.98 15.29 -0.92
C PRO A 221 15.38 15.08 -2.40
N ASP A 222 15.76 13.87 -2.76
CA ASP A 222 16.14 13.46 -4.13
C ASP A 222 14.94 13.00 -4.98
N MET A 223 13.76 12.80 -4.37
CA MET A 223 12.54 12.42 -5.08
C MET A 223 11.97 13.64 -5.82
N PRO A 224 11.76 13.59 -7.14
CA PRO A 224 11.10 14.70 -7.84
C PRO A 224 9.65 14.89 -7.35
N ASP A 225 9.13 16.10 -7.49
CA ASP A 225 7.72 16.34 -7.22
C ASP A 225 6.85 15.53 -8.17
N PRO A 226 5.70 14.98 -7.72
CA PRO A 226 4.78 14.29 -8.60
C PRO A 226 4.25 15.21 -9.70
N ASP A 227 4.31 14.76 -10.95
CA ASP A 227 3.65 15.43 -12.06
C ASP A 227 2.14 15.18 -12.02
N LEU A 228 1.76 13.97 -11.61
CA LEU A 228 0.39 13.47 -11.60
C LEU A 228 0.06 12.81 -10.26
N VAL A 229 -1.05 13.20 -9.65
CA VAL A 229 -1.64 12.51 -8.50
C VAL A 229 -2.97 11.89 -8.91
N VAL A 230 -3.10 10.59 -8.73
CA VAL A 230 -4.32 9.84 -8.98
C VAL A 230 -4.96 9.47 -7.65
N ARG A 231 -6.24 9.79 -7.47
CA ARG A 231 -7.02 9.31 -6.33
C ARG A 231 -8.25 8.57 -6.79
N THR A 232 -8.43 7.36 -6.26
CA THR A 232 -9.56 6.49 -6.55
C THR A 232 -10.75 6.75 -5.62
N SER A 233 -11.90 6.13 -5.91
CA SER A 233 -13.10 6.08 -5.09
C SER A 233 -14.00 7.33 -5.10
N GLY A 234 -13.86 8.24 -6.09
CA GLY A 234 -14.70 9.43 -6.23
C GLY A 234 -14.55 10.47 -5.11
N GLU A 235 -13.43 10.46 -4.40
CA GLU A 235 -13.17 11.38 -3.29
C GLU A 235 -12.26 12.53 -3.72
N PHE A 236 -12.76 13.76 -3.69
CA PHE A 236 -12.09 14.98 -4.16
C PHE A 236 -11.29 15.67 -3.04
N ARG A 237 -10.25 15.00 -2.52
CA ARG A 237 -9.33 15.52 -1.51
C ARG A 237 -8.00 14.77 -1.53
N ILE A 238 -6.93 15.38 -1.04
CA ILE A 238 -5.57 14.81 -1.01
C ILE A 238 -5.25 14.07 0.30
N SER A 239 -6.05 14.25 1.34
CA SER A 239 -5.95 13.55 2.63
C SER A 239 -4.55 13.54 3.25
N ASN A 240 -3.92 14.73 3.33
CA ASN A 240 -2.60 14.88 3.95
C ASN A 240 -1.46 14.13 3.22
N PHE A 241 -1.64 13.82 1.93
CA PHE A 241 -0.66 13.11 1.11
C PHE A 241 0.25 14.10 0.38
N LEU A 242 1.56 13.96 0.51
CA LEU A 242 2.64 14.70 -0.18
C LEU A 242 2.37 16.22 -0.27
N LEU A 243 1.98 16.87 0.86
CA LEU A 243 1.49 18.26 0.87
C LEU A 243 2.46 19.27 0.27
N TRP A 244 3.76 19.06 0.48
CA TRP A 244 4.79 19.94 -0.06
C TRP A 244 5.02 19.66 -1.54
N GLU A 245 5.11 18.40 -1.90
CA GLU A 245 5.55 17.93 -3.19
C GLU A 245 4.48 18.08 -4.29
N ILE A 246 3.19 18.04 -3.92
CA ILE A 246 2.08 18.10 -4.90
C ILE A 246 1.58 19.51 -5.20
N ALA A 247 2.32 20.54 -4.78
CA ALA A 247 1.90 21.93 -4.94
C ALA A 247 1.57 22.32 -6.40
N TYR A 248 2.22 21.67 -7.37
CA TYR A 248 2.05 21.89 -8.81
C TYR A 248 1.66 20.64 -9.59
N SER A 249 1.24 19.58 -8.90
CA SER A 249 0.81 18.35 -9.54
C SER A 249 -0.55 18.50 -10.22
N GLU A 250 -0.73 17.83 -11.35
CA GLU A 250 -2.06 17.59 -11.90
C GLU A 250 -2.79 16.55 -11.04
N LEU A 251 -4.09 16.76 -10.79
CA LEU A 251 -4.90 15.87 -9.97
C LEU A 251 -5.96 15.18 -10.83
N VAL A 252 -5.98 13.86 -10.82
CA VAL A 252 -7.01 13.03 -11.47
C VAL A 252 -7.77 12.25 -10.39
N PHE A 253 -9.09 12.34 -10.42
CA PHE A 253 -9.98 11.68 -9.47
C PHE A 253 -10.81 10.62 -10.20
N ALA A 254 -10.49 9.35 -9.98
CA ALA A 254 -11.22 8.22 -10.54
C ALA A 254 -12.37 7.77 -9.60
N ASN A 255 -13.48 7.35 -10.18
CA ASN A 255 -14.63 6.87 -9.43
C ASN A 255 -14.47 5.44 -8.91
N ASP A 256 -13.62 4.65 -9.58
CA ASP A 256 -13.41 3.25 -9.29
C ASP A 256 -12.84 3.04 -7.89
N LEU A 257 -13.25 1.97 -7.24
CA LEU A 257 -12.70 1.57 -5.96
C LEU A 257 -11.35 0.86 -6.18
N TRP A 258 -10.36 1.13 -5.33
CA TRP A 258 -9.00 0.65 -5.54
C TRP A 258 -8.87 -0.84 -5.93
N PRO A 259 -9.60 -1.82 -5.31
CA PRO A 259 -9.48 -3.22 -5.70
C PRO A 259 -9.87 -3.54 -7.15
N ASP A 260 -10.71 -2.70 -7.77
CA ASP A 260 -11.13 -2.87 -9.16
C ASP A 260 -10.21 -2.12 -10.16
N VAL A 261 -9.26 -1.30 -9.67
CA VAL A 261 -8.30 -0.56 -10.48
C VAL A 261 -7.30 -1.51 -11.15
N ARG A 262 -6.95 -1.20 -12.40
CA ARG A 262 -5.95 -1.91 -13.21
C ARG A 262 -5.05 -0.91 -13.91
N ARG A 263 -4.00 -1.38 -14.61
CA ARG A 263 -3.09 -0.54 -15.40
C ARG A 263 -3.79 0.36 -16.41
N GLN A 264 -4.94 -0.06 -16.94
CA GLN A 264 -5.75 0.74 -17.86
C GLN A 264 -6.20 2.07 -17.23
N HIS A 265 -6.62 2.05 -15.98
CA HIS A 265 -7.01 3.26 -15.24
C HIS A 265 -5.81 4.21 -15.02
N LEU A 266 -4.59 3.65 -14.84
CA LEU A 266 -3.37 4.46 -14.84
C LEU A 266 -3.13 5.09 -16.21
N PHE A 267 -3.30 4.33 -17.30
CA PHE A 267 -3.13 4.84 -18.65
C PHE A 267 -4.14 5.93 -18.98
N GLU A 268 -5.41 5.76 -18.58
CA GLU A 268 -6.46 6.79 -18.70
C GLU A 268 -6.08 8.06 -17.94
N ALA A 269 -5.59 7.94 -16.72
CA ALA A 269 -5.13 9.09 -15.93
C ALA A 269 -3.92 9.79 -16.59
N VAL A 270 -3.02 9.04 -17.21
CA VAL A 270 -1.89 9.61 -17.97
C VAL A 270 -2.36 10.29 -19.25
N LEU A 271 -3.32 9.71 -19.98
CA LEU A 271 -3.95 10.37 -21.14
C LEU A 271 -4.61 11.70 -20.73
N GLU A 272 -5.36 11.71 -19.62
CA GLU A 272 -5.95 12.95 -19.10
C GLU A 272 -4.87 13.99 -18.76
N TYR A 273 -3.77 13.57 -18.12
CA TYR A 273 -2.62 14.42 -17.86
C TYR A 273 -2.03 15.00 -19.16
N GLN A 274 -1.89 14.20 -20.21
CA GLN A 274 -1.33 14.63 -21.51
C GLN A 274 -2.20 15.64 -22.24
N HIS A 275 -3.52 15.60 -22.03
CA HIS A 275 -4.46 16.55 -22.60
C HIS A 275 -4.49 17.91 -21.88
N ARG A 276 -3.90 18.01 -20.66
CA ARG A 276 -3.86 19.24 -19.89
C ARG A 276 -2.65 20.11 -20.27
N HIS A 277 -2.88 21.42 -20.31
CA HIS A 277 -1.83 22.42 -20.51
C HIS A 277 -1.31 22.92 -19.14
N ARG A 278 -0.08 22.58 -18.80
CA ARG A 278 0.56 23.04 -17.54
C ARG A 278 1.13 24.45 -17.74
N ARG A 279 0.60 25.42 -16.99
CA ARG A 279 0.96 26.84 -17.14
C ARG A 279 1.97 27.36 -16.12
N TYR A 280 2.23 26.70 -15.02
CA TYR A 280 3.16 27.12 -13.95
C TYR A 280 3.11 28.62 -13.61
N GLY A 281 1.92 29.26 -13.67
CA GLY A 281 1.74 30.70 -13.46
C GLY A 281 2.13 31.59 -14.65
N GLY A 282 2.55 31.02 -15.78
CA GLY A 282 2.83 31.75 -17.03
C GLY A 282 1.56 32.02 -17.85
N ILE A 283 1.63 33.04 -18.73
CA ILE A 283 0.60 33.34 -19.75
C ILE A 283 1.14 32.81 -21.07
N ASP A 284 0.34 31.99 -21.76
CA ASP A 284 0.66 31.61 -23.15
C ASP A 284 0.65 32.91 -23.99
N GLN A 285 1.79 33.21 -24.65
CA GLN A 285 1.88 34.29 -25.64
C GLN A 285 1.40 33.81 -27.01
#